data_b4de2524210ab216d77458783f4f25c6
#
_entry.id   b4de2524210ab216d77458783f4f25c6
#
_cell.length_a   1.000
_cell.length_b   1.000
_cell.length_c   1.000
_cell.angle_alpha   90.00
_cell.angle_beta   90.00
_cell.angle_gamma   90.00
#
_symmetry.space_group_name_H-M   'P 1'
#
loop_
_entity.id
_entity.type
_entity.pdbx_description
1 polymer ?
#
loop_
_entity_poly.entity_id
_entity_poly.type
_entity_poly.pdbx_seq_one_letter_code
_entity_poly.pdbx_strand_id
1 'polypeptide(L)'
;LKDDASATTSLYNEIKLQDSLLFTAFNTRDLETYKNYFSEDLEFFHDKGGLTGYDVTINFLKATAQQKSDLKRELVNGSLEVYPIPGYGAMEIGSHLFTHIENGKLEYGTFKFLHIWQKKDSQWKITRVVSYDH
;
A
#
# COMPACT_ATOMS: atom_id res chain seq x y z
N LEU A 1 2.44 10.92 -28.20
CA LEU A 1 2.62 10.57 -27.97
C LEU A 1 2.86 9.60 -27.76
N LYS A 2 3.24 9.23 -27.75
CA LYS A 2 3.36 8.31 -27.54
C LYS A 2 3.92 7.85 -26.68
N ASP A 3 3.60 7.93 -25.82
CA ASP A 3 4.10 7.35 -24.95
C ASP A 3 4.28 6.12 -25.18
N ASP A 4 5.08 5.72 -24.91
CA ASP A 4 5.30 4.54 -25.21
C ASP A 4 4.76 3.53 -24.32
N ALA A 5 4.06 2.56 -24.89
CA ALA A 5 3.44 1.49 -24.15
C ALA A 5 4.46 0.73 -23.31
N SER A 6 5.71 0.60 -23.77
CA SER A 6 6.71 -0.14 -23.02
C SER A 6 7.14 0.63 -21.77
N ALA A 7 7.21 1.96 -21.83
CA ALA A 7 7.52 2.76 -20.64
C ALA A 7 6.40 2.67 -19.63
N THR A 8 5.13 2.70 -20.09
CA THR A 8 3.98 2.58 -19.22
C THR A 8 3.94 1.19 -18.58
N THR A 9 4.20 0.13 -19.37
CA THR A 9 4.24 -1.23 -18.85
C THR A 9 5.36 -1.40 -17.85
N SER A 10 6.52 -0.78 -18.10
CA SER A 10 7.64 -0.83 -17.18
C SER A 10 7.30 -0.18 -15.84
N LEU A 11 6.63 0.98 -15.86
CA LEU A 11 6.20 1.64 -14.64
C LEU A 11 5.18 0.78 -13.88
N TYR A 12 4.21 0.21 -14.59
CA TYR A 12 3.23 -0.68 -13.99
C TYR A 12 3.91 -1.82 -13.23
N ASN A 13 4.87 -2.47 -13.89
CA ASN A 13 5.58 -3.60 -13.29
C ASN A 13 6.42 -3.16 -12.10
N GLU A 14 7.01 -1.98 -12.20
CA GLU A 14 7.83 -1.44 -11.10
C GLU A 14 6.98 -1.18 -9.85
N ILE A 15 5.83 -0.52 -10.02
CA ILE A 15 4.94 -0.23 -8.89
C ILE A 15 4.31 -1.51 -8.33
N LYS A 16 3.95 -2.45 -9.22
CA LYS A 16 3.41 -3.74 -8.77
C LYS A 16 4.43 -4.47 -7.90
N LEU A 17 5.71 -4.42 -8.26
CA LEU A 17 6.77 -4.99 -7.45
C LEU A 17 6.87 -4.29 -6.10
N GLN A 18 6.83 -2.96 -6.08
CA GLN A 18 6.91 -2.22 -4.82
C GLN A 18 5.73 -2.55 -3.91
N ASP A 19 4.53 -2.65 -4.47
CA ASP A 19 3.35 -3.06 -3.71
C ASP A 19 3.54 -4.44 -3.11
N SER A 20 4.03 -5.38 -3.90
CA SER A 20 4.27 -6.75 -3.45
C SER A 20 5.29 -6.81 -2.31
N LEU A 21 6.40 -6.08 -2.44
CA LEU A 21 7.43 -6.07 -1.41
C LEU A 21 6.93 -5.41 -0.12
N LEU A 22 6.19 -4.31 -0.26
CA LEU A 22 5.61 -3.61 0.88
C LEU A 22 4.66 -4.52 1.66
N PHE A 23 3.75 -5.17 0.96
CA PHE A 23 2.75 -5.98 1.65
C PHE A 23 3.24 -7.37 2.05
N THR A 24 4.31 -7.86 1.44
CA THR A 24 5.02 -9.00 2.00
C THR A 24 5.59 -8.62 3.38
N ALA A 25 6.17 -7.43 3.50
CA ALA A 25 6.64 -6.95 4.80
C ALA A 25 5.48 -6.81 5.79
N PHE A 26 4.35 -6.29 5.34
CA PHE A 26 3.14 -6.21 6.16
C PHE A 26 2.72 -7.60 6.63
N ASN A 27 2.59 -8.54 5.70
CA ASN A 27 2.07 -9.88 6.00
C ASN A 27 3.01 -10.70 6.89
N THR A 28 4.32 -10.42 6.85
CA THR A 28 5.30 -11.11 7.68
C THR A 28 5.69 -10.32 8.92
N ARG A 29 5.09 -9.15 9.13
CA ARG A 29 5.37 -8.26 10.27
C ARG A 29 6.81 -7.78 10.30
N ASP A 30 7.41 -7.57 9.12
CA ASP A 30 8.76 -7.04 8.98
C ASP A 30 8.71 -5.52 9.07
N LEU A 31 8.72 -5.02 10.29
CA LEU A 31 8.53 -3.60 10.56
C LEU A 31 9.61 -2.74 9.94
N GLU A 32 10.87 -3.20 9.96
CA GLU A 32 11.98 -2.43 9.42
C GLU A 32 11.85 -2.19 7.91
N THR A 33 11.46 -3.22 7.17
CA THR A 33 11.23 -3.09 5.73
C THR A 33 9.99 -2.26 5.47
N TYR A 34 8.91 -2.53 6.21
CA TYR A 34 7.63 -1.84 6.03
C TYR A 34 7.76 -0.33 6.16
N LYS A 35 8.42 0.13 7.24
CA LYS A 35 8.51 1.56 7.49
C LYS A 35 9.32 2.32 6.45
N ASN A 36 10.24 1.62 5.75
CA ASN A 36 11.05 2.26 4.72
C ASN A 36 10.26 2.60 3.47
N TYR A 37 9.05 2.07 3.31
CA TYR A 37 8.21 2.36 2.16
C TYR A 37 7.33 3.59 2.33
N PHE A 38 7.35 4.23 3.51
CA PHE A 38 6.52 5.42 3.75
C PHE A 38 7.39 6.63 4.01
N SER A 39 6.97 7.79 3.48
CA SER A 39 7.67 9.02 3.80
C SER A 39 7.25 9.50 5.19
N GLU A 40 8.15 10.23 5.85
CA GLU A 40 7.88 10.71 7.21
C GLU A 40 6.78 11.75 7.25
N ASP A 41 6.50 12.40 6.12
CA ASP A 41 5.40 13.35 6.00
C ASP A 41 4.14 12.74 5.38
N LEU A 42 4.01 11.41 5.48
CA LEU A 42 2.86 10.69 4.96
C LEU A 42 1.54 11.30 5.43
N GLU A 43 0.58 11.42 4.50
CA GLU A 43 -0.81 11.69 4.84
C GLU A 43 -1.66 10.51 4.41
N PHE A 44 -2.37 9.95 5.36
CA PHE A 44 -3.19 8.77 5.16
C PHE A 44 -4.65 9.15 5.42
N PHE A 45 -5.44 9.14 4.35
CA PHE A 45 -6.86 9.49 4.40
C PHE A 45 -7.70 8.22 4.40
N HIS A 46 -8.48 8.04 5.44
CA HIS A 46 -9.34 6.86 5.60
C HIS A 46 -10.79 7.33 5.72
N ASP A 47 -11.70 6.72 4.94
CA ASP A 47 -13.08 7.16 4.90
C ASP A 47 -13.84 6.96 6.22
N LYS A 48 -13.31 6.17 7.13
CA LYS A 48 -13.89 5.99 8.47
C LYS A 48 -13.03 6.62 9.56
N GLY A 49 -11.72 6.56 9.41
CA GLY A 49 -10.78 7.01 10.45
C GLY A 49 -10.25 8.42 10.28
N GLY A 50 -10.51 9.06 9.14
CA GLY A 50 -10.03 10.42 8.89
C GLY A 50 -8.57 10.48 8.48
N LEU A 51 -7.93 11.59 8.78
CA LEU A 51 -6.54 11.83 8.39
C LEU A 51 -5.59 11.45 9.50
N THR A 52 -4.62 10.60 9.17
CA THR A 52 -3.53 10.23 10.08
C THR A 52 -2.20 10.34 9.33
N GLY A 53 -1.11 10.02 9.99
CA GLY A 53 0.22 10.18 9.42
C GLY A 53 1.11 8.96 9.60
N TYR A 54 2.41 9.20 9.44
CA TYR A 54 3.42 8.15 9.44
C TYR A 54 3.38 7.31 10.72
N ASP A 55 3.35 7.97 11.90
CA ASP A 55 3.44 7.24 13.17
C ASP A 55 2.27 6.29 13.36
N VAL A 56 1.06 6.70 13.01
CA VAL A 56 -0.12 5.83 13.14
C VAL A 56 0.00 4.63 12.22
N THR A 57 0.48 4.84 10.99
CA THR A 57 0.65 3.76 10.01
C THR A 57 1.68 2.74 10.50
N ILE A 58 2.81 3.21 11.00
CA ILE A 58 3.86 2.31 11.48
C ILE A 58 3.40 1.60 12.75
N ASN A 59 2.77 2.32 13.68
CA ASN A 59 2.30 1.73 14.94
C ASN A 59 1.21 0.69 14.72
N PHE A 60 0.42 0.81 13.64
CA PHE A 60 -0.57 -0.20 13.31
C PHE A 60 0.10 -1.56 13.10
N LEU A 61 1.16 -1.62 12.29
CA LEU A 61 1.84 -2.88 12.06
C LEU A 61 2.53 -3.39 13.31
N LYS A 62 3.13 -2.47 14.08
CA LYS A 62 3.76 -2.83 15.34
C LYS A 62 2.76 -3.48 16.29
N ALA A 63 1.55 -2.93 16.39
CA ALA A 63 0.51 -3.47 17.25
C ALA A 63 0.04 -4.84 16.76
N THR A 64 -0.13 -5.02 15.45
CA THR A 64 -0.54 -6.33 14.91
C THR A 64 0.51 -7.39 15.21
N ALA A 65 1.79 -7.02 15.15
CA ALA A 65 2.87 -7.94 15.49
C ALA A 65 2.84 -8.30 16.97
N GLN A 66 2.66 -7.31 17.85
CA GLN A 66 2.62 -7.53 19.30
C GLN A 66 1.43 -8.38 19.71
N GLN A 67 0.30 -8.21 19.03
CA GLN A 67 -0.92 -8.97 19.30
C GLN A 67 -0.93 -10.34 18.64
N LYS A 68 0.12 -10.65 17.85
CA LYS A 68 0.21 -11.89 17.09
C LYS A 68 -1.01 -12.06 16.18
N SER A 69 -1.47 -10.95 15.59
CA SER A 69 -2.59 -10.95 14.69
C SER A 69 -2.25 -11.72 13.43
N ASP A 70 -3.21 -12.43 12.86
CA ASP A 70 -3.04 -13.13 11.60
C ASP A 70 -3.57 -12.32 10.42
N LEU A 71 -3.81 -11.03 10.60
CA LEU A 71 -4.27 -10.16 9.55
C LEU A 71 -3.33 -10.19 8.35
N LYS A 72 -3.88 -10.46 7.17
CA LYS A 72 -3.14 -10.51 5.91
C LYS A 72 -3.79 -9.62 4.88
N ARG A 73 -2.98 -9.12 3.97
CA ARG A 73 -3.45 -8.31 2.85
C ARG A 73 -3.07 -8.97 1.54
N GLU A 74 -4.01 -9.00 0.61
CA GLU A 74 -3.78 -9.53 -0.73
C GLU A 74 -4.34 -8.56 -1.76
N LEU A 75 -3.54 -8.25 -2.80
CA LEU A 75 -4.02 -7.41 -3.90
C LEU A 75 -5.04 -8.20 -4.71
N VAL A 76 -6.19 -7.58 -5.01
CA VAL A 76 -7.20 -8.24 -5.83
C VAL A 76 -6.70 -8.32 -7.27
N ASN A 77 -6.68 -9.52 -7.81
CA ASN A 77 -6.14 -9.78 -9.14
C ASN A 77 -6.89 -8.97 -10.19
N GLY A 78 -6.13 -8.30 -11.07
CA GLY A 78 -6.74 -7.51 -12.14
C GLY A 78 -7.24 -6.14 -11.75
N SER A 79 -7.13 -5.74 -10.48
CA SER A 79 -7.63 -4.45 -10.04
C SER A 79 -6.62 -3.31 -10.14
N LEU A 80 -5.35 -3.62 -10.36
CA LEU A 80 -4.29 -2.64 -10.26
C LEU A 80 -4.24 -1.73 -11.48
N GLU A 81 -4.21 -0.41 -11.25
CA GLU A 81 -3.98 0.61 -12.26
C GLU A 81 -2.83 1.49 -11.78
N VAL A 82 -1.94 1.84 -12.68
CA VAL A 82 -0.80 2.68 -12.36
C VAL A 82 -0.69 3.79 -13.40
N TYR A 83 -0.53 5.02 -12.94
CA TYR A 83 -0.42 6.20 -13.79
C TYR A 83 0.84 6.97 -13.40
N PRO A 84 1.58 7.49 -14.37
CA PRO A 84 2.76 8.31 -14.05
C PRO A 84 2.34 9.66 -13.48
N ILE A 85 3.16 10.19 -12.57
CA ILE A 85 3.07 11.59 -12.14
C ILE A 85 4.42 12.20 -12.52
N PRO A 86 4.47 12.90 -13.67
CA PRO A 86 5.74 13.43 -14.17
C PRO A 86 6.44 14.31 -13.14
N GLY A 87 7.74 14.09 -12.99
CA GLY A 87 8.55 14.85 -12.05
C GLY A 87 8.39 14.46 -10.59
N TYR A 88 7.56 13.44 -10.32
CA TYR A 88 7.29 13.03 -8.94
C TYR A 88 7.41 11.51 -8.76
N GLY A 89 6.58 10.76 -9.45
CA GLY A 89 6.54 9.30 -9.30
C GLY A 89 5.35 8.68 -9.99
N ALA A 90 4.44 8.11 -9.22
CA ALA A 90 3.31 7.37 -9.77
C ALA A 90 2.12 7.35 -8.84
N MET A 91 0.94 7.17 -9.44
CA MET A 91 -0.29 6.93 -8.72
C MET A 91 -0.69 5.47 -8.93
N GLU A 92 -0.98 4.79 -7.85
CA GLU A 92 -1.43 3.41 -7.86
C GLU A 92 -2.86 3.35 -7.35
N ILE A 93 -3.75 2.68 -8.07
CA ILE A 93 -5.15 2.48 -7.68
C ILE A 93 -5.43 1.00 -7.74
N GLY A 94 -6.20 0.51 -6.78
CA GLY A 94 -6.58 -0.90 -6.80
C GLY A 94 -7.55 -1.24 -5.69
N SER A 95 -7.81 -2.53 -5.57
CA SER A 95 -8.59 -3.10 -4.47
C SER A 95 -7.74 -4.14 -3.78
N HIS A 96 -7.90 -4.27 -2.46
CA HIS A 96 -7.19 -5.30 -1.72
C HIS A 96 -8.15 -6.02 -0.78
N LEU A 97 -7.80 -7.26 -0.49
CA LEU A 97 -8.55 -8.15 0.38
C LEU A 97 -7.78 -8.30 1.68
N PHE A 98 -8.44 -8.00 2.78
CA PHE A 98 -7.88 -8.27 4.11
C PHE A 98 -8.59 -9.47 4.71
N THR A 99 -7.83 -10.36 5.32
CA THR A 99 -8.37 -11.57 5.97
C THR A 99 -7.79 -11.71 7.35
N HIS A 100 -8.59 -12.24 8.27
CA HIS A 100 -8.14 -12.64 9.60
C HIS A 100 -9.10 -13.69 10.14
N ILE A 101 -8.65 -14.42 11.18
CA ILE A 101 -9.49 -15.40 11.85
C ILE A 101 -9.98 -14.78 13.15
N GLU A 102 -11.28 -14.81 13.37
CA GLU A 102 -11.88 -14.33 14.62
C GLU A 102 -12.86 -15.36 15.13
N ASN A 103 -12.65 -15.80 16.36
CA ASN A 103 -13.48 -16.84 16.99
C ASN A 103 -13.55 -18.11 16.14
N GLY A 104 -12.40 -18.49 15.53
CA GLY A 104 -12.31 -19.69 14.70
C GLY A 104 -12.93 -19.55 13.32
N LYS A 105 -13.35 -18.37 12.95
CA LYS A 105 -14.03 -18.13 11.68
C LYS A 105 -13.25 -17.13 10.84
N LEU A 106 -13.12 -17.43 9.54
CA LEU A 106 -12.46 -16.52 8.62
C LEU A 106 -13.34 -15.30 8.36
N GLU A 107 -12.81 -14.13 8.66
CA GLU A 107 -13.43 -12.85 8.33
C GLU A 107 -12.63 -12.19 7.23
N TYR A 108 -13.31 -11.51 6.29
CA TYR A 108 -12.62 -10.85 5.21
C TYR A 108 -13.39 -9.62 4.73
N GLY A 109 -12.66 -8.70 4.11
CA GLY A 109 -13.26 -7.52 3.50
C GLY A 109 -12.41 -7.05 2.33
N THR A 110 -13.06 -6.55 1.29
CA THR A 110 -12.40 -5.99 0.12
C THR A 110 -12.61 -4.49 0.13
N PHE A 111 -11.52 -3.73 0.03
CA PHE A 111 -11.56 -2.27 0.10
C PHE A 111 -10.74 -1.68 -1.02
N LYS A 112 -10.99 -0.40 -1.32
CA LYS A 112 -10.29 0.31 -2.39
C LYS A 112 -9.18 1.17 -1.82
N PHE A 113 -8.12 1.34 -2.60
CA PHE A 113 -7.00 2.17 -2.17
C PHE A 113 -6.43 2.98 -3.33
N LEU A 114 -5.82 4.09 -2.96
CA LEU A 114 -5.03 4.91 -3.86
C LEU A 114 -3.75 5.25 -3.11
N HIS A 115 -2.61 4.93 -3.72
CA HIS A 115 -1.30 5.28 -3.18
C HIS A 115 -0.60 6.24 -4.11
N ILE A 116 -0.04 7.31 -3.57
CA ILE A 116 0.84 8.21 -4.33
C ILE A 116 2.26 7.83 -3.92
N TRP A 117 3.02 7.39 -4.91
CA TRP A 117 4.41 6.99 -4.76
C TRP A 117 5.32 8.09 -5.26
N GLN A 118 6.34 8.43 -4.47
CA GLN A 118 7.40 9.35 -4.91
C GLN A 118 8.67 8.56 -5.14
N LYS A 119 9.31 8.79 -6.28
CA LYS A 119 10.62 8.21 -6.55
C LYS A 119 11.67 9.27 -6.30
N LYS A 120 12.61 8.96 -5.39
CA LYS A 120 13.64 9.89 -4.99
C LYS A 120 14.90 9.10 -4.68
N ASP A 121 16.02 9.48 -5.30
CA ASP A 121 17.30 8.77 -5.10
C ASP A 121 17.16 7.27 -5.36
N SER A 122 16.44 6.93 -6.41
CA SER A 122 16.19 5.54 -6.84
C SER A 122 15.34 4.72 -5.86
N GLN A 123 14.74 5.38 -4.86
CA GLN A 123 13.87 4.70 -3.89
C GLN A 123 12.43 5.18 -4.05
N TRP A 124 11.52 4.24 -3.86
CA TRP A 124 10.09 4.53 -3.89
C TRP A 124 9.54 4.62 -2.47
N LYS A 125 8.81 5.70 -2.18
CA LYS A 125 8.11 5.85 -0.91
C LYS A 125 6.70 6.35 -1.16
N ILE A 126 5.75 5.84 -0.38
CA ILE A 126 4.37 6.32 -0.41
C ILE A 126 4.30 7.62 0.38
N THR A 127 3.78 8.68 -0.24
CA THR A 127 3.62 9.97 0.41
C THR A 127 2.16 10.26 0.77
N ARG A 128 1.21 9.65 0.06
CA ARG A 128 -0.21 9.83 0.31
C ARG A 128 -0.92 8.50 0.11
N VAL A 129 -1.87 8.22 1.00
CA VAL A 129 -2.75 7.05 0.90
C VAL A 129 -4.18 7.54 1.02
N VAL A 130 -5.05 7.01 0.18
CA VAL A 130 -6.50 7.12 0.37
C VAL A 130 -7.03 5.69 0.46
N SER A 131 -7.66 5.37 1.57
CA SER A 131 -8.26 4.05 1.80
C SER A 131 -9.76 4.25 1.97
N TYR A 132 -10.55 3.62 1.11
CA TYR A 132 -11.96 3.97 1.02
C TYR A 132 -12.82 2.77 0.63
N ASP A 133 -14.13 2.99 0.66
CA ASP A 133 -15.13 1.96 0.38
C ASP A 133 -15.17 0.89 1.47
N HIS A 134 -15.09 1.37 2.70
CA HIS A 134 -15.22 0.49 3.88
C HIS A 134 -16.69 0.32 4.31
#